data_0a6e7626d0c269a3bb98f16b044edabe
#
_entry.id   0a6e7626d0c269a3bb98f16b044edabe
#
_cell.length_a   1.000
_cell.length_b   1.000
_cell.length_c   1.000
_cell.angle_alpha   90.00
_cell.angle_beta   90.00
_cell.angle_gamma   90.00
#
_symmetry.space_group_name_H-M   'P 1'
#
loop_
_entity.id
_entity.type
_entity.pdbx_description
1 polymer ?
#
loop_
_entity_poly.entity_id
_entity_poly.type
_entity_poly.pdbx_seq_one_letter_code
_entity_poly.pdbx_strand_id
1 'polypeptide(L)'
;MPFKDSLKRIKHLTEACDLSVLVWGPGEGSFEHYEKRLKIQEELRRCFQNADILFSENLNLSESLAGTDQLTIPEQELWHLAACDVCIVLDTSKGAGEEIAHFVGSHLAHKLLILTNEKYRTSTSFPSALREHHNQIFYTEIQYKSCSLVESVLTRVRTVALGKLFGMRV
;
A
#
# COMPACT_ATOMS: atom_id res chain seq x y z
N MET A 1 22.00 3.68 -26.92
CA MET A 1 20.68 3.05 -26.69
C MET A 1 19.62 4.14 -26.59
N PRO A 2 18.52 4.10 -27.37
CA PRO A 2 17.50 5.14 -27.27
C PRO A 2 16.90 5.19 -25.86
N PHE A 3 16.61 6.36 -25.34
CA PHE A 3 16.08 6.58 -23.99
C PHE A 3 14.82 5.74 -23.68
N LYS A 4 13.95 5.57 -24.71
CA LYS A 4 12.75 4.73 -24.60
C LYS A 4 13.05 3.26 -24.27
N ASP A 5 14.13 2.70 -24.81
CA ASP A 5 14.50 1.30 -24.56
C ASP A 5 15.08 1.15 -23.14
N SER A 6 15.81 2.18 -22.67
CA SER A 6 16.27 2.23 -21.30
C SER A 6 15.11 2.26 -20.31
N LEU A 7 14.07 3.06 -20.55
CA LEU A 7 12.87 3.09 -19.72
C LEU A 7 12.10 1.76 -19.71
N LYS A 8 11.96 1.10 -20.87
CA LYS A 8 11.34 -0.23 -20.94
C LYS A 8 12.12 -1.26 -20.11
N ARG A 9 13.46 -1.22 -20.21
CA ARG A 9 14.34 -2.11 -19.43
C ARG A 9 14.19 -1.86 -17.92
N ILE A 10 14.19 -0.58 -17.51
CA ILE A 10 14.00 -0.21 -16.09
C ILE A 10 12.63 -0.69 -15.61
N LYS A 11 11.56 -0.46 -16.37
CA LYS A 11 10.22 -0.97 -16.04
C LYS A 11 10.24 -2.49 -15.83
N HIS A 12 10.85 -3.25 -16.74
CA HIS A 12 10.94 -4.70 -16.61
C HIS A 12 11.72 -5.13 -15.36
N LEU A 13 12.82 -4.46 -15.06
CA LEU A 13 13.61 -4.73 -13.85
C LEU A 13 12.81 -4.43 -12.57
N THR A 14 12.02 -3.35 -12.54
CA THR A 14 11.17 -3.03 -11.38
C THR A 14 10.03 -4.03 -11.20
N GLU A 15 9.44 -4.53 -12.29
CA GLU A 15 8.36 -5.53 -12.25
C GLU A 15 8.87 -6.94 -11.87
N ALA A 16 10.16 -7.21 -12.07
CA ALA A 16 10.83 -8.44 -11.63
C ALA A 16 11.47 -8.33 -10.23
N CYS A 17 11.35 -7.17 -9.58
CA CYS A 17 11.91 -6.97 -8.25
C CYS A 17 11.16 -7.81 -7.20
N ASP A 18 11.92 -8.39 -6.28
CA ASP A 18 11.37 -9.04 -5.10
C ASP A 18 10.86 -7.98 -4.13
N LEU A 19 9.54 -7.93 -3.94
CA LEU A 19 8.84 -6.96 -3.11
C LEU A 19 7.88 -7.64 -2.14
N SER A 20 7.80 -7.11 -0.93
CA SER A 20 6.74 -7.44 0.02
C SER A 20 5.74 -6.28 0.09
N VAL A 21 4.53 -6.51 -0.37
CA VAL A 21 3.47 -5.50 -0.48
C VAL A 21 2.30 -5.89 0.40
N LEU A 22 1.91 -5.00 1.32
CA LEU A 22 0.67 -5.13 2.06
C LEU A 22 -0.43 -4.29 1.43
N VAL A 23 -1.66 -4.77 1.54
CA VAL A 23 -2.86 -4.01 1.15
C VAL A 23 -3.82 -3.98 2.33
N TRP A 24 -3.89 -2.84 3.01
CA TRP A 24 -4.82 -2.56 4.10
C TRP A 24 -6.10 -1.91 3.58
N GLY A 25 -7.18 -2.13 4.26
CA GLY A 25 -8.47 -1.53 3.94
C GLY A 25 -9.65 -2.37 4.45
N PRO A 26 -10.88 -2.02 4.05
CA PRO A 26 -12.07 -2.71 4.49
C PRO A 26 -12.03 -4.20 4.20
N GLY A 27 -12.48 -5.00 5.18
CA GLY A 27 -12.67 -6.44 5.03
C GLY A 27 -13.95 -6.80 4.27
N GLU A 28 -14.22 -8.10 4.17
CA GLU A 28 -15.34 -8.68 3.40
C GLU A 28 -16.73 -8.14 3.78
N GLY A 29 -16.91 -7.66 5.02
CA GLY A 29 -18.16 -7.04 5.46
C GLY A 29 -18.51 -5.73 4.76
N SER A 30 -17.56 -5.13 4.02
CA SER A 30 -17.76 -3.93 3.22
C SER A 30 -17.53 -4.23 1.73
N PHE A 31 -18.42 -5.01 1.14
CA PHE A 31 -18.26 -5.67 -0.17
C PHE A 31 -17.73 -4.76 -1.28
N GLU A 32 -18.31 -3.57 -1.49
CA GLU A 32 -17.88 -2.65 -2.54
C GLU A 32 -16.41 -2.23 -2.40
N HIS A 33 -15.96 -1.95 -1.19
CA HIS A 33 -14.59 -1.53 -0.92
C HIS A 33 -13.63 -2.71 -0.93
N TYR A 34 -14.07 -3.86 -0.46
CA TYR A 34 -13.30 -5.10 -0.49
C TYR A 34 -13.00 -5.55 -1.92
N GLU A 35 -13.97 -5.44 -2.85
CA GLU A 35 -13.73 -5.70 -4.28
C GLU A 35 -12.62 -4.79 -4.87
N LYS A 36 -12.55 -3.52 -4.45
CA LYS A 36 -11.47 -2.63 -4.89
C LYS A 36 -10.11 -3.07 -4.37
N ARG A 37 -10.09 -3.52 -3.12
CA ARG A 37 -8.90 -4.07 -2.49
C ARG A 37 -8.41 -5.35 -3.20
N LEU A 38 -9.32 -6.27 -3.52
CA LEU A 38 -9.03 -7.46 -4.33
C LEU A 38 -8.49 -7.09 -5.72
N LYS A 39 -9.09 -6.11 -6.38
CA LYS A 39 -8.64 -5.67 -7.70
C LYS A 39 -7.25 -5.06 -7.68
N ILE A 40 -6.91 -4.29 -6.66
CA ILE A 40 -5.55 -3.77 -6.45
C ILE A 40 -4.57 -4.94 -6.31
N GLN A 41 -4.88 -5.92 -5.47
CA GLN A 41 -4.03 -7.09 -5.26
C GLN A 41 -3.84 -7.90 -6.56
N GLU A 42 -4.91 -8.16 -7.29
CA GLU A 42 -4.88 -8.90 -8.57
C GLU A 42 -3.97 -8.23 -9.60
N GLU A 43 -4.12 -6.91 -9.80
CA GLU A 43 -3.31 -6.17 -10.76
C GLU A 43 -1.85 -6.05 -10.34
N LEU A 44 -1.58 -5.93 -9.04
CA LEU A 44 -0.22 -5.98 -8.52
C LEU A 44 0.42 -7.34 -8.81
N ARG A 45 -0.25 -8.45 -8.51
CA ARG A 45 0.25 -9.81 -8.79
C ARG A 45 0.49 -10.03 -10.28
N ARG A 46 -0.36 -9.48 -11.13
CA ARG A 46 -0.19 -9.55 -12.58
C ARG A 46 1.05 -8.80 -13.07
N CYS A 47 1.38 -7.67 -12.44
CA CYS A 47 2.51 -6.82 -12.85
C CYS A 47 3.83 -7.19 -12.18
N PHE A 48 3.81 -7.65 -10.94
CA PHE A 48 5.02 -7.93 -10.14
C PHE A 48 5.08 -9.42 -9.81
N GLN A 49 5.67 -10.19 -10.71
CA GLN A 49 5.65 -11.66 -10.66
C GLN A 49 6.42 -12.27 -9.47
N ASN A 50 7.40 -11.54 -8.94
CA ASN A 50 8.22 -11.98 -7.81
C ASN A 50 7.81 -11.30 -6.50
N ALA A 51 6.74 -10.50 -6.51
CA ALA A 51 6.30 -9.82 -5.30
C ALA A 51 5.36 -10.70 -4.46
N ASP A 52 5.57 -10.67 -3.15
CA ASP A 52 4.63 -11.20 -2.18
C ASP A 52 3.60 -10.13 -1.83
N ILE A 53 2.34 -10.33 -2.24
CA ILE A 53 1.28 -9.33 -2.13
C ILE A 53 0.14 -9.90 -1.30
N LEU A 54 0.02 -9.42 -0.07
CA LEU A 54 -0.84 -9.98 0.96
C LEU A 54 -1.78 -8.93 1.57
N PHE A 55 -2.88 -9.40 2.11
CA PHE A 55 -3.67 -8.67 3.10
C PHE A 55 -3.14 -8.98 4.49
N SER A 56 -3.23 -8.04 5.42
CA SER A 56 -2.75 -8.26 6.80
C SER A 56 -3.42 -9.45 7.48
N GLU A 57 -4.71 -9.69 7.22
CA GLU A 57 -5.46 -10.81 7.74
C GLU A 57 -5.00 -12.19 7.20
N ASN A 58 -4.23 -12.21 6.12
CA ASN A 58 -3.63 -13.43 5.58
C ASN A 58 -2.24 -13.72 6.17
N LEU A 59 -1.68 -12.81 6.95
CA LEU A 59 -0.39 -12.99 7.60
C LEU A 59 -0.57 -13.66 8.96
N ASN A 60 0.06 -14.80 9.12
CA ASN A 60 0.10 -15.51 10.38
C ASN A 60 1.47 -15.35 11.05
N LEU A 61 1.59 -14.40 11.95
CA LEU A 61 2.85 -14.14 12.67
C LEU A 61 3.30 -15.35 13.50
N SER A 62 2.37 -16.18 13.98
CA SER A 62 2.70 -17.34 14.82
C SER A 62 3.50 -18.42 14.07
N GLU A 63 3.45 -18.45 12.75
CA GLU A 63 4.28 -19.33 11.93
C GLU A 63 5.76 -18.95 11.95
N SER A 64 6.05 -17.67 12.19
CA SER A 64 7.42 -17.13 12.14
C SER A 64 7.95 -16.73 13.51
N LEU A 65 7.08 -16.40 14.46
CA LEU A 65 7.43 -15.86 15.77
C LEU A 65 6.62 -16.54 16.89
N ALA A 66 7.29 -17.14 17.85
CA ALA A 66 6.62 -17.71 19.01
C ALA A 66 6.03 -16.60 19.92
N GLY A 67 4.86 -16.85 20.51
CA GLY A 67 4.22 -15.94 21.46
C GLY A 67 3.45 -14.77 20.84
N THR A 68 3.23 -14.77 19.53
CA THR A 68 2.49 -13.72 18.82
C THR A 68 0.99 -13.75 19.07
N ASP A 69 0.46 -14.83 19.60
CA ASP A 69 -0.91 -14.98 20.09
C ASP A 69 -1.26 -14.00 21.24
N GLN A 70 -0.24 -13.44 21.90
CA GLN A 70 -0.39 -12.44 22.96
C GLN A 70 -0.34 -10.99 22.44
N LEU A 71 0.00 -10.79 21.16
CA LEU A 71 0.08 -9.46 20.57
C LEU A 71 -1.31 -8.88 20.31
N THR A 72 -1.47 -7.61 20.65
CA THR A 72 -2.64 -6.83 20.24
C THR A 72 -2.64 -6.60 18.72
N ILE A 73 -3.81 -6.28 18.15
CA ILE A 73 -3.91 -6.00 16.70
C ILE A 73 -2.91 -4.92 16.25
N PRO A 74 -2.77 -3.75 16.91
CA PRO A 74 -1.77 -2.76 16.52
C PRO A 74 -0.32 -3.25 16.59
N GLU A 75 0.00 -4.14 17.52
CA GLU A 75 1.34 -4.73 17.60
C GLU A 75 1.59 -5.70 16.44
N GLN A 76 0.60 -6.51 16.06
CA GLN A 76 0.69 -7.37 14.89
C GLN A 76 0.86 -6.55 13.60
N GLU A 77 0.09 -5.48 13.44
CA GLU A 77 0.19 -4.58 12.29
C GLU A 77 1.55 -3.86 12.23
N LEU A 78 2.15 -3.53 13.37
CA LEU A 78 3.50 -2.99 13.43
C LEU A 78 4.52 -3.97 12.85
N TRP A 79 4.43 -5.25 13.20
CA TRP A 79 5.28 -6.29 12.62
C TRP A 79 5.08 -6.42 11.12
N HIS A 80 3.83 -6.44 10.66
CA HIS A 80 3.49 -6.50 9.23
C HIS A 80 4.07 -5.31 8.46
N LEU A 81 3.88 -4.09 8.98
CA LEU A 81 4.40 -2.86 8.37
C LEU A 81 5.93 -2.82 8.38
N ALA A 82 6.57 -3.29 9.46
CA ALA A 82 8.02 -3.36 9.53
C ALA A 82 8.60 -4.32 8.48
N ALA A 83 7.93 -5.43 8.24
CA ALA A 83 8.37 -6.48 7.32
C ALA A 83 8.14 -6.16 5.83
N CYS A 84 7.15 -5.33 5.47
CA CYS A 84 6.87 -5.02 4.07
C CYS A 84 7.77 -3.90 3.51
N ASP A 85 7.86 -3.83 2.19
CA ASP A 85 8.51 -2.72 1.47
C ASP A 85 7.55 -1.53 1.30
N VAL A 86 6.27 -1.82 1.06
CA VAL A 86 5.21 -0.82 0.93
C VAL A 86 3.87 -1.37 1.45
N CYS A 87 3.12 -0.53 2.12
CA CYS A 87 1.76 -0.80 2.57
C CYS A 87 0.79 0.14 1.87
N ILE A 88 -0.09 -0.40 1.05
CA ILE A 88 -1.14 0.34 0.36
C ILE A 88 -2.36 0.38 1.26
N VAL A 89 -2.82 1.57 1.62
CA VAL A 89 -3.95 1.76 2.54
C VAL A 89 -5.13 2.37 1.79
N LEU A 90 -6.21 1.61 1.68
CA LEU A 90 -7.47 2.09 1.12
C LEU A 90 -8.27 2.81 2.20
N ASP A 91 -8.13 4.14 2.28
CA ASP A 91 -8.74 5.00 3.31
C ASP A 91 -10.24 5.22 3.06
N THR A 92 -11.02 4.17 3.24
CA THR A 92 -12.47 4.15 3.02
C THR A 92 -13.26 3.65 4.24
N SER A 93 -12.59 3.29 5.32
CA SER A 93 -13.18 2.79 6.54
C SER A 93 -12.59 3.45 7.78
N LYS A 94 -13.33 3.36 8.90
CA LYS A 94 -12.84 3.85 10.19
C LYS A 94 -11.56 3.12 10.61
N GLY A 95 -11.49 1.80 10.41
CA GLY A 95 -10.31 0.99 10.74
C GLY A 95 -9.07 1.46 9.98
N ALA A 96 -9.18 1.65 8.66
CA ALA A 96 -8.07 2.17 7.85
C ALA A 96 -7.61 3.57 8.33
N GLY A 97 -8.53 4.43 8.76
CA GLY A 97 -8.20 5.72 9.35
C GLY A 97 -7.46 5.61 10.70
N GLU A 98 -7.82 4.64 11.52
CA GLU A 98 -7.14 4.35 12.79
C GLU A 98 -5.73 3.80 12.57
N GLU A 99 -5.55 2.88 11.61
CA GLU A 99 -4.25 2.35 11.18
C GLU A 99 -3.32 3.48 10.70
N ILE A 100 -3.82 4.36 9.82
CA ILE A 100 -3.07 5.53 9.35
C ILE A 100 -2.67 6.40 10.54
N ALA A 101 -3.61 6.75 11.43
CA ALA A 101 -3.34 7.61 12.58
C ALA A 101 -2.31 7.01 13.53
N HIS A 102 -2.30 5.69 13.68
CA HIS A 102 -1.36 4.99 14.55
C HIS A 102 0.08 5.03 14.03
N PHE A 103 0.27 4.84 12.73
CA PHE A 103 1.62 4.67 12.15
C PHE A 103 2.19 5.92 11.48
N VAL A 104 1.38 6.92 11.19
CA VAL A 104 1.79 8.13 10.46
C VAL A 104 2.88 8.93 11.16
N GLY A 105 2.93 8.90 12.49
CA GLY A 105 3.99 9.53 13.29
C GLY A 105 5.24 8.67 13.49
N SER A 106 5.26 7.44 12.96
CA SER A 106 6.38 6.52 13.13
C SER A 106 7.43 6.67 12.04
N HIS A 107 8.63 6.14 12.29
CA HIS A 107 9.68 6.06 11.26
C HIS A 107 9.32 5.11 10.09
N LEU A 108 8.25 4.32 10.21
CA LEU A 108 7.73 3.45 9.16
C LEU A 108 6.71 4.14 8.24
N ALA A 109 6.33 5.36 8.56
CA ALA A 109 5.33 6.12 7.81
C ALA A 109 5.67 6.26 6.30
N HIS A 110 6.94 6.27 5.94
CA HIS A 110 7.39 6.32 4.55
C HIS A 110 6.95 5.09 3.73
N LYS A 111 6.62 3.97 4.38
CA LYS A 111 6.11 2.77 3.72
C LYS A 111 4.61 2.84 3.40
N LEU A 112 3.88 3.76 4.03
CA LEU A 112 2.45 3.91 3.78
C LEU A 112 2.20 4.62 2.45
N LEU A 113 1.39 4.01 1.59
CA LEU A 113 0.85 4.60 0.38
C LEU A 113 -0.67 4.74 0.55
N ILE A 114 -1.13 5.94 0.87
CA ILE A 114 -2.51 6.19 1.26
C ILE A 114 -3.35 6.58 0.06
N LEU A 115 -4.41 5.82 -0.21
CA LEU A 115 -5.38 6.09 -1.27
C LEU A 115 -6.54 6.89 -0.67
N THR A 116 -6.65 8.18 -1.02
CA THR A 116 -7.62 9.10 -0.46
C THR A 116 -8.54 9.66 -1.53
N ASN A 117 -9.86 9.68 -1.26
CA ASN A 117 -10.80 10.33 -2.17
C ASN A 117 -10.51 11.84 -2.24
N GLU A 118 -10.43 12.39 -3.45
CA GLU A 118 -10.08 13.79 -3.73
C GLU A 118 -11.00 14.82 -3.02
N LYS A 119 -12.24 14.44 -2.74
CA LYS A 119 -13.17 15.31 -1.95
C LYS A 119 -12.65 15.67 -0.56
N TYR A 120 -11.69 14.88 -0.03
CA TYR A 120 -11.08 15.13 1.28
C TYR A 120 -9.73 15.85 1.20
N ARG A 121 -9.26 16.24 0.00
CA ARG A 121 -7.96 16.89 -0.20
C ARG A 121 -7.80 18.18 0.60
N THR A 122 -8.89 18.98 0.66
CA THR A 122 -8.89 20.27 1.36
C THR A 122 -9.50 20.20 2.77
N SER A 123 -9.78 19.00 3.26
CA SER A 123 -10.36 18.84 4.59
C SER A 123 -9.35 19.24 5.65
N THR A 124 -9.80 20.05 6.62
CA THR A 124 -9.02 20.44 7.81
C THR A 124 -9.13 19.43 8.96
N SER A 125 -9.72 18.25 8.69
CA SER A 125 -9.83 17.19 9.69
C SER A 125 -8.47 16.65 10.11
N PHE A 126 -8.36 16.14 11.33
CA PHE A 126 -7.14 15.52 11.84
C PHE A 126 -6.51 14.47 10.90
N PRO A 127 -7.27 13.55 10.29
CA PRO A 127 -6.72 12.63 9.30
C PRO A 127 -6.09 13.32 8.09
N SER A 128 -6.63 14.46 7.67
CA SER A 128 -6.07 15.22 6.53
C SER A 128 -4.75 15.88 6.88
N ALA A 129 -4.62 16.46 8.06
CA ALA A 129 -3.36 17.04 8.53
C ALA A 129 -2.26 15.98 8.66
N LEU A 130 -2.59 14.78 9.12
CA LEU A 130 -1.66 13.67 9.20
C LEU A 130 -1.15 13.21 7.82
N ARG A 131 -1.94 13.41 6.77
CA ARG A 131 -1.61 12.99 5.41
C ARG A 131 -0.64 13.92 4.69
N GLU A 132 -0.44 15.15 5.14
CA GLU A 132 0.43 16.14 4.47
C GLU A 132 1.88 15.68 4.33
N HIS A 133 2.31 14.73 5.14
CA HIS A 133 3.70 14.24 5.20
C HIS A 133 3.92 12.88 4.54
N HIS A 134 2.91 12.29 3.89
CA HIS A 134 2.99 10.90 3.42
C HIS A 134 2.71 10.75 1.94
N ASN A 135 3.14 9.62 1.39
CA ASN A 135 2.83 9.21 0.03
C ASN A 135 1.33 9.04 -0.16
N GLN A 136 0.70 10.01 -0.81
CA GLN A 136 -0.72 9.97 -1.09
C GLN A 136 -1.01 9.81 -2.58
N ILE A 137 -2.03 9.05 -2.88
CA ILE A 137 -2.68 9.04 -4.18
C ILE A 137 -4.11 9.52 -3.98
N PHE A 138 -4.43 10.67 -4.57
CA PHE A 138 -5.80 11.15 -4.61
C PHE A 138 -6.52 10.53 -5.81
N TYR A 139 -7.72 10.03 -5.56
CA TYR A 139 -8.59 9.47 -6.59
C TYR A 139 -9.95 10.16 -6.61
N THR A 140 -10.54 10.28 -7.80
CA THR A 140 -11.91 10.75 -7.98
C THR A 140 -12.89 9.58 -7.80
N GLU A 141 -14.17 9.90 -7.57
CA GLU A 141 -15.23 8.91 -7.50
C GLU A 141 -15.34 8.06 -8.80
N ILE A 142 -15.07 8.68 -9.95
CA ILE A 142 -15.05 7.98 -11.24
C ILE A 142 -13.92 6.97 -11.30
N GLN A 143 -12.71 7.36 -10.88
CA GLN A 143 -11.56 6.46 -10.83
C GLN A 143 -11.77 5.31 -9.85
N TYR A 144 -12.45 5.57 -8.74
CA TYR A 144 -12.81 4.55 -7.76
C TYR A 144 -13.77 3.53 -8.36
N LYS A 145 -14.90 4.00 -8.94
CA LYS A 145 -15.91 3.13 -9.56
C LYS A 145 -15.35 2.29 -10.71
N SER A 146 -14.55 2.90 -11.59
CA SER A 146 -13.91 2.21 -12.71
C SER A 146 -12.67 1.38 -12.33
N CYS A 147 -12.21 1.44 -11.10
CA CYS A 147 -10.93 0.89 -10.64
C CYS A 147 -9.68 1.43 -11.37
N SER A 148 -9.76 2.53 -12.10
CA SER A 148 -8.59 3.11 -12.79
C SER A 148 -7.57 3.74 -11.84
N LEU A 149 -7.89 3.92 -10.56
CA LEU A 149 -6.93 4.29 -9.50
C LEU A 149 -5.75 3.29 -9.39
N VAL A 150 -5.95 2.05 -9.82
CA VAL A 150 -4.93 0.99 -9.81
C VAL A 150 -3.69 1.37 -10.62
N GLU A 151 -3.83 2.08 -11.73
CA GLU A 151 -2.70 2.55 -12.53
C GLU A 151 -1.75 3.47 -11.74
N SER A 152 -2.32 4.34 -10.90
CA SER A 152 -1.52 5.20 -10.01
C SER A 152 -0.81 4.39 -8.92
N VAL A 153 -1.46 3.36 -8.38
CA VAL A 153 -0.86 2.42 -7.43
C VAL A 153 0.31 1.68 -8.07
N LEU A 154 0.12 1.09 -9.26
CA LEU A 154 1.16 0.38 -10.00
C LEU A 154 2.38 1.27 -10.27
N THR A 155 2.14 2.52 -10.68
CA THR A 155 3.22 3.49 -10.92
C THR A 155 4.01 3.75 -9.64
N ARG A 156 3.32 3.91 -8.51
CA ARG A 156 3.97 4.18 -7.22
C ARG A 156 4.75 2.97 -6.72
N VAL A 157 4.20 1.77 -6.82
CA VAL A 157 4.89 0.53 -6.45
C VAL A 157 6.14 0.31 -7.32
N ARG A 158 6.08 0.63 -8.63
CA ARG A 158 7.29 0.65 -9.48
C ARG A 158 8.34 1.64 -8.98
N THR A 159 7.93 2.79 -8.45
CA THR A 159 8.87 3.77 -7.87
C THR A 159 9.54 3.21 -6.61
N VAL A 160 8.79 2.52 -5.75
CA VAL A 160 9.34 1.83 -4.57
C VAL A 160 10.33 0.73 -5.00
N ALA A 161 9.95 -0.11 -5.97
CA ALA A 161 10.82 -1.13 -6.54
C ALA A 161 12.12 -0.54 -7.10
N LEU A 162 12.01 0.59 -7.81
CA LEU A 162 13.17 1.31 -8.33
C LEU A 162 14.08 1.80 -7.19
N GLY A 163 13.50 2.37 -6.14
CA GLY A 163 14.23 2.79 -4.95
C GLY A 163 14.97 1.62 -4.31
N LYS A 164 14.30 0.49 -4.13
CA LYS A 164 14.90 -0.74 -3.58
C LYS A 164 16.08 -1.23 -4.43
N LEU A 165 15.93 -1.27 -5.76
CA LEU A 165 16.98 -1.68 -6.69
C LEU A 165 18.23 -0.79 -6.63
N PHE A 166 18.08 0.48 -6.33
CA PHE A 166 19.19 1.44 -6.24
C PHE A 166 19.60 1.76 -4.78
N GLY A 167 19.07 1.05 -3.80
CA GLY A 167 19.37 1.29 -2.38
C GLY A 167 18.89 2.64 -1.86
N MET A 168 17.84 3.22 -2.49
CA MET A 168 17.26 4.51 -2.11
C MET A 168 16.01 4.27 -1.24
N ARG A 169 15.80 5.12 -0.24
CA ARG A 169 14.50 5.23 0.43
C ARG A 169 13.58 6.10 -0.44
N VAL A 170 12.40 5.61 -0.75
CA VAL A 170 11.40 6.30 -1.60
C VAL A 170 10.12 6.54 -0.81
#